data_6d00fb4fef3bbc93d70d796d80195bd7
#
_entry.id   6d00fb4fef3bbc93d70d796d80195bd7
#
_cell.length_a   1.000
_cell.length_b   1.000
_cell.length_c   1.000
_cell.angle_alpha   90.00
_cell.angle_beta   90.00
_cell.angle_gamma   90.00
#
_symmetry.space_group_name_H-M   'P 1'
#
loop_
_entity.id
_entity.type
_entity.pdbx_description
1 polymer ?
#
loop_
_entity_poly.entity_id
_entity_poly.type
_entity_poly.pdbx_seq_one_letter_code
_entity_poly.pdbx_strand_id
1 'polypeptide(L)'
;MKLLILDGNSVINRAYFGVKPLTTRDGLYTHAIYGFLNILERMEKEEQPEAVCVAFDLHGPTFRHLKYEGYKATRHAMPEELVQQMPIMKDVLRAMNIPIYECQGWECVIVTGDRDSLQLIDGNVHVKLVISKPGQTTTTLFDEEKFREEYGFEPKKLIDLKALMGDSSDNIPGVAGVGPKTAKE
;
A
#
# COMPACT_ATOMS: atom_id res chain seq x y z
N MET A 1 13.69 -14.66 11.19
CA MET A 1 12.78 -13.66 11.80
C MET A 1 11.99 -13.00 10.68
N LYS A 2 10.67 -12.90 10.81
CA LYS A 2 9.77 -12.30 9.81
C LYS A 2 9.09 -11.06 10.39
N LEU A 3 9.24 -9.92 9.71
CA LEU A 3 8.57 -8.66 10.02
C LEU A 3 7.47 -8.41 8.98
N LEU A 4 6.26 -8.17 9.43
CA LEU A 4 5.13 -7.73 8.60
C LEU A 4 5.04 -6.21 8.64
N ILE A 5 5.12 -5.57 7.48
CA ILE A 5 4.98 -4.13 7.34
C ILE A 5 3.73 -3.82 6.53
N LEU A 6 2.80 -3.04 7.09
CA LEU A 6 1.61 -2.59 6.38
C LEU A 6 1.77 -1.13 5.95
N ASP A 7 1.42 -0.82 4.69
CA ASP A 7 1.15 0.54 4.23
C ASP A 7 -0.22 0.98 4.76
N GLY A 8 -0.20 1.75 5.85
CA GLY A 8 -1.41 2.14 6.59
C GLY A 8 -2.38 2.95 5.74
N ASN A 9 -1.89 3.90 4.95
CA ASN A 9 -2.73 4.74 4.10
C ASN A 9 -3.37 3.92 2.98
N SER A 10 -2.63 3.04 2.33
CA SER A 10 -3.14 2.18 1.27
C SER A 10 -4.19 1.20 1.81
N VAL A 11 -3.88 0.52 2.92
CA VAL A 11 -4.77 -0.49 3.50
C VAL A 11 -6.06 0.12 4.03
N ILE A 12 -6.00 1.27 4.75
CA ILE A 12 -7.21 1.91 5.29
C ILE A 12 -8.12 2.48 4.20
N ASN A 13 -7.53 3.05 3.13
CA ASN A 13 -8.31 3.50 1.98
C ASN A 13 -9.05 2.33 1.30
N ARG A 14 -8.38 1.19 1.12
CA ARG A 14 -9.02 -0.01 0.56
C ARG A 14 -10.13 -0.54 1.45
N ALA A 15 -9.92 -0.54 2.75
CA ALA A 15 -10.93 -0.92 3.74
C ALA A 15 -12.15 0.02 3.67
N TYR A 16 -11.94 1.32 3.56
CA TYR A 16 -13.00 2.32 3.43
C TYR A 16 -13.91 2.05 2.22
N PHE A 17 -13.34 1.83 1.05
CA PHE A 17 -14.13 1.57 -0.17
C PHE A 17 -14.59 0.10 -0.29
N GLY A 18 -13.96 -0.84 0.41
CA GLY A 18 -14.28 -2.27 0.34
C GLY A 18 -15.34 -2.74 1.32
N VAL A 19 -15.57 -2.01 2.41
CA VAL A 19 -16.52 -2.35 3.47
C VAL A 19 -17.73 -1.40 3.40
N LYS A 20 -18.92 -1.96 3.54
CA LYS A 20 -20.16 -1.14 3.65
C LYS A 20 -20.06 -0.18 4.84
N PRO A 21 -20.59 1.04 4.74
CA PRO A 21 -20.55 1.99 5.85
C PRO A 21 -21.12 1.40 7.15
N LEU A 22 -20.34 1.49 8.21
CA LEU A 22 -20.71 1.14 9.57
C LEU A 22 -20.55 2.38 10.45
N THR A 23 -21.48 2.60 11.34
CA THR A 23 -21.45 3.70 12.30
C THR A 23 -21.73 3.21 13.71
N THR A 24 -21.18 3.91 14.69
CA THR A 24 -21.61 3.78 16.10
C THR A 24 -23.03 4.35 16.27
N ARG A 25 -23.61 4.17 17.46
CA ARG A 25 -24.92 4.77 17.83
C ARG A 25 -24.87 6.31 17.78
N ASP A 26 -23.69 6.89 18.02
CA ASP A 26 -23.47 8.34 18.02
C ASP A 26 -23.11 8.89 16.63
N GLY A 27 -23.19 8.06 15.58
CA GLY A 27 -22.98 8.48 14.18
C GLY A 27 -21.51 8.48 13.72
N LEU A 28 -20.55 8.03 14.53
CA LEU A 28 -19.14 7.93 14.12
C LEU A 28 -18.93 6.77 13.14
N TYR A 29 -18.35 7.05 11.98
CA TYR A 29 -17.98 6.03 11.00
C TYR A 29 -16.84 5.14 11.50
N THR A 30 -16.96 3.83 11.30
CA THR A 30 -16.00 2.82 11.80
C THR A 30 -15.62 1.75 10.79
N HIS A 31 -16.24 1.74 9.61
CA HIS A 31 -16.06 0.68 8.60
C HIS A 31 -14.63 0.57 8.07
N ALA A 32 -13.90 1.69 7.93
CA ALA A 32 -12.51 1.66 7.49
C ALA A 32 -11.59 1.02 8.55
N ILE A 33 -11.83 1.35 9.84
CA ILE A 33 -11.11 0.74 10.98
C ILE A 33 -11.39 -0.75 11.02
N TYR A 34 -12.67 -1.14 10.95
CA TYR A 34 -13.08 -2.54 10.94
C TYR A 34 -12.43 -3.33 9.80
N GLY A 35 -12.48 -2.79 8.58
CA GLY A 35 -11.88 -3.43 7.41
C GLY A 35 -10.35 -3.52 7.51
N PHE A 36 -9.70 -2.48 8.04
CA PHE A 36 -8.26 -2.49 8.28
C PHE A 36 -7.86 -3.60 9.25
N LEU A 37 -8.55 -3.71 10.39
CA LEU A 37 -8.26 -4.72 11.42
C LEU A 37 -8.49 -6.14 10.88
N ASN A 38 -9.51 -6.35 10.06
CA ASN A 38 -9.73 -7.65 9.40
C ASN A 38 -8.58 -8.02 8.44
N ILE A 39 -8.06 -7.03 7.69
CA ILE A 39 -6.91 -7.25 6.81
C ILE A 39 -5.68 -7.58 7.65
N LEU A 40 -5.42 -6.81 8.71
CA LEU A 40 -4.30 -7.02 9.62
C LEU A 40 -4.35 -8.44 10.23
N GLU A 41 -5.47 -8.81 10.87
CA GLU A 41 -5.66 -10.13 11.48
C GLU A 41 -5.46 -11.28 10.48
N ARG A 42 -5.97 -11.09 9.25
CA ARG A 42 -5.79 -12.06 8.18
C ARG A 42 -4.31 -12.20 7.81
N MET A 43 -3.59 -11.08 7.65
CA MET A 43 -2.17 -11.10 7.30
C MET A 43 -1.33 -11.74 8.41
N GLU A 44 -1.62 -11.46 9.67
CA GLU A 44 -0.96 -12.10 10.81
C GLU A 44 -1.17 -13.63 10.80
N LYS A 45 -2.39 -14.09 10.51
CA LYS A 45 -2.69 -15.53 10.42
C LYS A 45 -2.02 -16.21 9.24
N GLU A 46 -1.96 -15.55 8.08
CA GLU A 46 -1.37 -16.11 6.86
C GLU A 46 0.16 -16.10 6.92
N GLU A 47 0.76 -15.01 7.38
CA GLU A 47 2.21 -14.81 7.34
C GLU A 47 2.91 -15.27 8.62
N GLN A 48 2.20 -15.36 9.75
CA GLN A 48 2.73 -15.71 11.07
C GLN A 48 4.02 -14.94 11.42
N PRO A 49 3.99 -13.60 11.35
CA PRO A 49 5.17 -12.79 11.58
C PRO A 49 5.55 -12.78 13.07
N GLU A 50 6.85 -12.59 13.35
CA GLU A 50 7.36 -12.41 14.72
C GLU A 50 7.18 -10.96 15.20
N ALA A 51 7.03 -10.02 14.26
CA ALA A 51 6.72 -8.62 14.55
C ALA A 51 5.87 -8.00 13.45
N VAL A 52 5.07 -7.00 13.81
CA VAL A 52 4.21 -6.24 12.90
C VAL A 52 4.49 -4.75 13.09
N CYS A 53 4.50 -4.00 12.00
CA CYS A 53 4.46 -2.54 12.06
C CYS A 53 3.56 -1.96 10.96
N VAL A 54 3.10 -0.74 11.17
CA VAL A 54 2.28 -0.02 10.21
C VAL A 54 2.92 1.33 9.92
N ALA A 55 3.17 1.62 8.64
CA ALA A 55 3.66 2.89 8.17
C ALA A 55 2.51 3.77 7.67
N PHE A 56 2.45 5.03 8.09
CA PHE A 56 1.54 6.02 7.55
C PHE A 56 2.31 7.15 6.90
N ASP A 57 1.76 7.72 5.82
CA ASP A 57 2.30 8.94 5.22
C ASP A 57 2.25 10.09 6.22
N LEU A 58 3.33 10.88 6.26
CA LEU A 58 3.34 12.15 6.99
C LEU A 58 2.46 13.18 6.26
N HIS A 59 1.76 14.00 7.04
CA HIS A 59 1.05 15.14 6.49
C HIS A 59 2.05 16.17 5.97
N GLY A 60 1.93 16.52 4.70
CA GLY A 60 2.75 17.55 4.07
C GLY A 60 3.28 17.15 2.69
N PRO A 61 3.80 18.12 1.93
CA PRO A 61 4.38 17.85 0.64
C PRO A 61 5.65 17.00 0.79
N THR A 62 5.70 15.88 0.07
CA THR A 62 6.89 15.04 0.00
C THR A 62 7.93 15.70 -0.93
N PHE A 63 9.19 15.21 -0.90
CA PHE A 63 10.22 15.67 -1.85
C PHE A 63 9.79 15.55 -3.32
N ARG A 64 8.88 14.62 -3.65
CA ARG A 64 8.32 14.45 -5.00
C ARG A 64 7.40 15.61 -5.39
N HIS A 65 6.60 16.14 -4.45
CA HIS A 65 5.78 17.33 -4.67
C HIS A 65 6.66 18.58 -4.89
N LEU A 66 7.81 18.65 -4.21
CA LEU A 66 8.76 19.75 -4.39
C LEU A 66 9.50 19.70 -5.74
N LYS A 67 9.69 18.48 -6.29
CA LYS A 67 10.37 18.27 -7.57
C LYS A 67 9.45 18.35 -8.78
N TYR A 68 8.17 18.03 -8.60
CA TYR A 68 7.18 18.00 -9.68
C TYR A 68 5.82 18.44 -9.17
N GLU A 69 5.39 19.65 -9.51
CA GLU A 69 4.14 20.28 -9.07
C GLU A 69 2.89 19.48 -9.48
N GLY A 70 2.95 18.78 -10.62
CA GLY A 70 1.89 17.88 -11.10
C GLY A 70 1.77 16.55 -10.33
N TYR A 71 2.69 16.25 -9.39
CA TYR A 71 2.66 14.97 -8.68
C TYR A 71 1.39 14.82 -7.84
N LYS A 72 0.62 13.77 -8.13
CA LYS A 72 -0.67 13.48 -7.47
C LYS A 72 -1.72 14.62 -7.56
N ALA A 73 -1.55 15.59 -8.46
CA ALA A 73 -2.46 16.74 -8.59
C ALA A 73 -3.90 16.33 -8.95
N THR A 74 -4.10 15.16 -9.55
CA THR A 74 -5.41 14.62 -9.91
C THR A 74 -6.08 13.78 -8.82
N ARG A 75 -5.40 13.51 -7.70
CA ARG A 75 -5.98 12.73 -6.59
C ARG A 75 -7.04 13.56 -5.86
N HIS A 76 -8.20 12.95 -5.67
CA HIS A 76 -9.25 13.54 -4.83
C HIS A 76 -8.81 13.59 -3.36
N ALA A 77 -9.32 14.60 -2.65
CA ALA A 77 -9.14 14.69 -1.20
C ALA A 77 -9.71 13.44 -0.50
N MET A 78 -9.11 13.08 0.63
CA MET A 78 -9.62 11.99 1.46
C MET A 78 -11.05 12.31 1.91
N PRO A 79 -12.00 11.35 1.80
CA PRO A 79 -13.35 11.54 2.29
C PRO A 79 -13.37 11.96 3.78
N GLU A 80 -14.29 12.83 4.15
CA GLU A 80 -14.35 13.39 5.51
C GLU A 80 -14.58 12.30 6.57
N GLU A 81 -15.41 11.32 6.25
CA GLU A 81 -15.67 10.16 7.09
C GLU A 81 -14.42 9.30 7.32
N LEU A 82 -13.51 9.25 6.34
CA LEU A 82 -12.24 8.55 6.50
C LEU A 82 -11.25 9.40 7.31
N VAL A 83 -11.23 10.72 7.10
CA VAL A 83 -10.40 11.64 7.89
C VAL A 83 -10.70 11.50 9.38
N GLN A 84 -11.97 11.38 9.77
CA GLN A 84 -12.39 11.17 11.16
C GLN A 84 -11.89 9.83 11.75
N GLN A 85 -11.77 8.79 10.92
CA GLN A 85 -11.33 7.46 11.36
C GLN A 85 -9.80 7.35 11.53
N MET A 86 -9.00 8.21 10.86
CA MET A 86 -7.53 8.14 10.91
C MET A 86 -6.93 8.26 12.31
N PRO A 87 -7.29 9.27 13.14
CA PRO A 87 -6.75 9.37 14.50
C PRO A 87 -7.14 8.19 15.36
N ILE A 88 -8.39 7.73 15.25
CA ILE A 88 -8.89 6.57 16.00
C ILE A 88 -8.13 5.30 15.61
N MET A 89 -7.88 5.10 14.31
CA MET A 89 -7.09 3.95 13.83
C MET A 89 -5.69 3.94 14.43
N LYS A 90 -5.03 5.10 14.49
CA LYS A 90 -3.71 5.22 15.12
C LYS A 90 -3.75 4.92 16.62
N ASP A 91 -4.80 5.33 17.32
CA ASP A 91 -4.98 5.03 18.74
C ASP A 91 -5.24 3.54 18.99
N VAL A 92 -6.02 2.89 18.11
CA VAL A 92 -6.22 1.43 18.15
C VAL A 92 -4.89 0.69 17.95
N LEU A 93 -4.09 1.07 16.95
CA LEU A 93 -2.77 0.46 16.73
C LEU A 93 -1.82 0.63 17.93
N ARG A 94 -1.82 1.82 18.55
CA ARG A 94 -1.07 2.06 19.79
C ARG A 94 -1.55 1.17 20.94
N ALA A 95 -2.87 1.05 21.11
CA ALA A 95 -3.46 0.16 22.12
C ALA A 95 -3.14 -1.31 21.87
N MET A 96 -2.98 -1.73 20.61
CA MET A 96 -2.51 -3.05 20.21
C MET A 96 -0.99 -3.22 20.34
N ASN A 97 -0.27 -2.18 20.75
CA ASN A 97 1.18 -2.17 20.86
C ASN A 97 1.90 -2.50 19.55
N ILE A 98 1.38 -1.96 18.43
CA ILE A 98 1.96 -2.13 17.09
C ILE A 98 2.80 -0.89 16.75
N PRO A 99 4.14 -0.98 16.79
CA PRO A 99 5.03 0.14 16.56
C PRO A 99 5.46 0.25 15.09
N ILE A 100 6.20 1.33 14.78
CA ILE A 100 6.93 1.50 13.52
C ILE A 100 8.40 1.22 13.81
N TYR A 101 9.01 0.26 13.09
CA TYR A 101 10.41 -0.11 13.25
C TYR A 101 11.15 -0.14 11.90
N GLU A 102 12.42 0.30 11.91
CA GLU A 102 13.41 -0.02 10.88
C GLU A 102 14.22 -1.24 11.34
N CYS A 103 14.17 -2.34 10.59
CA CYS A 103 14.89 -3.57 10.92
C CYS A 103 15.75 -4.02 9.74
N GLN A 104 17.05 -4.31 10.00
CA GLN A 104 17.96 -4.92 9.02
C GLN A 104 18.06 -6.44 9.25
N GLY A 105 18.15 -7.19 8.15
CA GLY A 105 18.38 -8.65 8.20
C GLY A 105 17.14 -9.49 8.53
N TRP A 106 15.93 -8.91 8.46
CA TRP A 106 14.67 -9.62 8.61
C TRP A 106 14.06 -9.93 7.26
N GLU A 107 13.30 -11.03 7.17
CA GLU A 107 12.35 -11.22 6.06
C GLU A 107 11.18 -10.28 6.27
N CYS A 108 10.89 -9.46 5.26
CA CYS A 108 9.86 -8.43 5.30
C CYS A 108 8.74 -8.76 4.33
N VAL A 109 7.49 -8.66 4.78
CA VAL A 109 6.32 -8.72 3.89
C VAL A 109 5.60 -7.37 3.93
N ILE A 110 5.70 -6.63 2.84
CA ILE A 110 5.03 -5.33 2.67
C ILE A 110 3.60 -5.58 2.18
N VAL A 111 2.60 -5.25 2.98
CA VAL A 111 1.19 -5.36 2.60
C VAL A 111 0.69 -4.01 2.12
N THR A 112 0.38 -3.91 0.83
CA THR A 112 -0.03 -2.65 0.21
C THR A 112 -0.98 -2.88 -0.96
N GLY A 113 -1.70 -1.84 -1.36
CA GLY A 113 -2.42 -1.82 -2.63
C GLY A 113 -1.68 -1.10 -3.73
N ASP A 114 -0.53 -0.53 -3.41
CA ASP A 114 0.30 0.22 -4.34
C ASP A 114 1.27 -0.72 -5.06
N ARG A 115 1.12 -0.81 -6.38
CA ARG A 115 2.00 -1.65 -7.23
C ARG A 115 3.43 -1.10 -7.34
N ASP A 116 3.65 0.14 -6.99
CA ASP A 116 5.01 0.72 -7.00
C ASP A 116 5.90 0.10 -5.93
N SER A 117 5.29 -0.45 -4.88
CA SER A 117 6.03 -1.21 -3.85
C SER A 117 6.69 -2.48 -4.39
N LEU A 118 6.26 -3.00 -5.55
CA LEU A 118 6.87 -4.18 -6.19
C LEU A 118 8.35 -3.98 -6.55
N GLN A 119 8.80 -2.73 -6.73
CA GLN A 119 10.22 -2.39 -6.92
C GLN A 119 11.11 -2.72 -5.72
N LEU A 120 10.51 -2.89 -4.53
CA LEU A 120 11.20 -3.16 -3.28
C LEU A 120 11.48 -4.65 -3.05
N ILE A 121 10.93 -5.51 -3.91
CA ILE A 121 11.13 -6.96 -3.80
C ILE A 121 12.61 -7.29 -3.98
N ASP A 122 13.14 -8.06 -3.03
CA ASP A 122 14.46 -8.69 -3.08
C ASP A 122 14.45 -10.02 -2.32
N GLY A 123 15.62 -10.63 -2.11
CA GLY A 123 15.75 -11.93 -1.43
C GLY A 123 15.14 -11.99 -0.01
N ASN A 124 14.93 -10.86 0.64
CA ASN A 124 14.35 -10.76 1.99
C ASN A 124 13.07 -9.92 2.06
N VAL A 125 12.67 -9.28 0.96
CA VAL A 125 11.48 -8.42 0.91
C VAL A 125 10.49 -8.97 -0.08
N HIS A 126 9.29 -9.31 0.40
CA HIS A 126 8.17 -9.73 -0.39
C HIS A 126 7.06 -8.67 -0.36
N VAL A 127 6.25 -8.58 -1.41
CA VAL A 127 5.13 -7.64 -1.45
C VAL A 127 3.81 -8.41 -1.60
N LYS A 128 2.90 -8.21 -0.66
CA LYS A 128 1.54 -8.73 -0.71
C LYS A 128 0.60 -7.65 -1.19
N LEU A 129 0.21 -7.71 -2.46
CA LEU A 129 -0.78 -6.79 -3.03
C LEU A 129 -2.18 -7.12 -2.55
N VAL A 130 -2.88 -6.10 -2.05
CA VAL A 130 -4.29 -6.17 -1.64
C VAL A 130 -5.15 -5.48 -2.70
N ILE A 131 -6.07 -6.22 -3.31
CA ILE A 131 -7.02 -5.71 -4.28
C ILE A 131 -8.42 -5.85 -3.70
N SER A 132 -9.08 -4.73 -3.42
CA SER A 132 -10.45 -4.71 -2.93
C SER A 132 -11.42 -4.34 -4.06
N LYS A 133 -12.47 -5.16 -4.22
CA LYS A 133 -13.65 -4.89 -5.04
C LYS A 133 -14.88 -4.95 -4.14
N PRO A 134 -16.01 -4.32 -4.50
CA PRO A 134 -17.23 -4.42 -3.71
C PRO A 134 -17.57 -5.88 -3.38
N GLY A 135 -17.56 -6.21 -2.09
CA GLY A 135 -17.86 -7.56 -1.58
C GLY A 135 -16.73 -8.59 -1.65
N GLN A 136 -15.54 -8.24 -2.19
CA GLN A 136 -14.43 -9.19 -2.30
C GLN A 136 -13.07 -8.49 -2.15
N THR A 137 -12.23 -9.00 -1.26
CA THR A 137 -10.82 -8.63 -1.16
C THR A 137 -9.96 -9.83 -1.53
N THR A 138 -9.07 -9.65 -2.50
CA THR A 138 -8.09 -10.66 -2.91
C THR A 138 -6.68 -10.18 -2.58
N THR A 139 -5.79 -11.12 -2.30
CA THR A 139 -4.38 -10.85 -2.02
C THR A 139 -3.49 -11.70 -2.92
N THR A 140 -2.38 -11.15 -3.37
CA THR A 140 -1.37 -11.88 -4.15
C THR A 140 0.00 -11.57 -3.56
N LEU A 141 0.73 -12.60 -3.16
CA LEU A 141 2.12 -12.48 -2.71
C LEU A 141 3.04 -12.45 -3.93
N PHE A 142 3.93 -11.49 -3.95
CA PHE A 142 5.02 -11.36 -4.90
C PHE A 142 6.36 -11.50 -4.19
N ASP A 143 7.12 -12.49 -4.57
CA ASP A 143 8.56 -12.63 -4.39
C ASP A 143 9.28 -12.32 -5.72
N GLU A 144 10.60 -12.48 -5.79
CA GLU A 144 11.36 -12.24 -7.02
C GLU A 144 10.95 -13.18 -8.17
N GLU A 145 10.70 -14.46 -7.88
CA GLU A 145 10.34 -15.47 -8.88
C GLU A 145 8.98 -15.14 -9.50
N LYS A 146 7.98 -14.93 -8.67
CA LYS A 146 6.63 -14.54 -9.08
C LYS A 146 6.61 -13.23 -9.85
N PHE A 147 7.44 -12.26 -9.44
CA PHE A 147 7.57 -11.00 -10.16
C PHE A 147 8.17 -11.21 -11.56
N ARG A 148 9.27 -12.01 -11.67
CA ARG A 148 9.89 -12.32 -12.97
C ARG A 148 8.93 -13.07 -13.90
N GLU A 149 8.15 -14.02 -13.37
CA GLU A 149 7.13 -14.74 -14.14
C GLU A 149 6.08 -13.81 -14.75
N GLU A 150 5.59 -12.83 -13.96
CA GLU A 150 4.49 -11.95 -14.39
C GLU A 150 4.98 -10.77 -15.23
N TYR A 151 6.14 -10.20 -14.90
CA TYR A 151 6.65 -8.99 -15.54
C TYR A 151 7.73 -9.22 -16.58
N GLY A 152 8.49 -10.32 -16.48
CA GLY A 152 9.55 -10.68 -17.42
C GLY A 152 10.91 -9.98 -17.18
N PHE A 153 11.07 -9.27 -16.06
CA PHE A 153 12.31 -8.57 -15.71
C PHE A 153 12.47 -8.47 -14.18
N GLU A 154 13.63 -7.97 -13.70
CA GLU A 154 13.93 -7.83 -12.28
C GLU A 154 13.09 -6.72 -11.60
N PRO A 155 12.67 -6.88 -10.32
CA PRO A 155 11.83 -5.93 -9.61
C PRO A 155 12.34 -4.48 -9.65
N LYS A 156 13.64 -4.26 -9.47
CA LYS A 156 14.26 -2.92 -9.49
C LYS A 156 14.08 -2.19 -10.83
N LYS A 157 13.96 -2.91 -11.94
CA LYS A 157 13.71 -2.33 -13.26
C LYS A 157 12.29 -1.81 -13.46
N LEU A 158 11.39 -2.04 -12.49
CA LEU A 158 10.07 -1.42 -12.49
C LEU A 158 10.18 0.13 -12.46
N ILE A 159 11.24 0.66 -11.85
CA ILE A 159 11.53 2.10 -11.81
C ILE A 159 11.77 2.62 -13.24
N ASP A 160 12.62 1.93 -14.00
CA ASP A 160 12.95 2.31 -15.39
C ASP A 160 11.72 2.20 -16.29
N LEU A 161 10.94 1.12 -16.14
CA LEU A 161 9.69 0.93 -16.87
C LEU A 161 8.72 2.09 -16.60
N LYS A 162 8.53 2.46 -15.32
CA LYS A 162 7.67 3.57 -14.92
C LYS A 162 8.19 4.92 -15.41
N ALA A 163 9.49 5.14 -15.42
CA ALA A 163 10.11 6.35 -15.99
C ALA A 163 9.82 6.50 -17.50
N LEU A 164 9.84 5.40 -18.23
CA LEU A 164 9.55 5.39 -19.68
C LEU A 164 8.06 5.55 -19.98
N MET A 165 7.19 4.77 -19.32
CA MET A 165 5.75 4.79 -19.58
C MET A 165 5.04 6.00 -18.97
N GLY A 166 5.61 6.58 -17.89
CA GLY A 166 4.89 7.45 -16.97
C GLY A 166 3.97 6.69 -16.01
N ASP A 167 3.28 7.44 -15.19
CA ASP A 167 2.26 6.95 -14.25
C ASP A 167 1.05 7.87 -14.25
N SER A 168 -0.02 7.43 -14.90
CA SER A 168 -1.27 8.21 -14.98
C SER A 168 -1.95 8.37 -13.62
N SER A 169 -1.74 7.45 -12.67
CA SER A 169 -2.32 7.53 -11.33
C SER A 169 -1.70 8.66 -10.50
N ASP A 170 -0.44 8.96 -10.76
CA ASP A 170 0.31 10.03 -10.10
C ASP A 170 0.52 11.27 -11.00
N ASN A 171 -0.12 11.28 -12.17
CA ASN A 171 0.00 12.35 -13.17
C ASN A 171 1.45 12.60 -13.60
N ILE A 172 2.24 11.53 -13.73
CA ILE A 172 3.62 11.59 -14.22
C ILE A 172 3.63 11.26 -15.71
N PRO A 173 4.06 12.20 -16.59
CA PRO A 173 4.17 11.91 -18.01
C PRO A 173 5.34 10.95 -18.26
N GLY A 174 5.14 10.00 -19.18
CA GLY A 174 6.22 9.18 -19.72
C GLY A 174 6.87 9.81 -20.93
N VAL A 175 7.70 9.03 -21.61
CA VAL A 175 8.29 9.43 -22.89
C VAL A 175 7.22 9.35 -23.98
N ALA A 176 7.09 10.41 -24.78
CA ALA A 176 6.09 10.47 -25.84
C ALA A 176 6.25 9.30 -26.84
N GLY A 177 5.15 8.57 -27.08
CA GLY A 177 5.12 7.41 -27.99
C GLY A 177 5.63 6.09 -27.37
N VAL A 178 6.07 6.09 -26.10
CA VAL A 178 6.50 4.88 -25.41
C VAL A 178 5.34 4.34 -24.54
N GLY A 179 4.76 3.25 -24.99
CA GLY A 179 3.74 2.51 -24.23
C GLY A 179 4.32 1.28 -23.51
N PRO A 180 3.48 0.53 -22.76
CA PRO A 180 3.94 -0.63 -21.97
C PRO A 180 4.69 -1.71 -22.74
N LYS A 181 4.39 -1.89 -24.03
CA LYS A 181 5.07 -2.88 -24.88
C LYS A 181 6.48 -2.41 -25.22
N THR A 182 6.60 -1.20 -25.76
CA THR A 182 7.87 -0.61 -26.16
C THR A 182 8.81 -0.35 -24.98
N ALA A 183 8.25 -0.05 -23.79
CA ALA A 183 9.05 0.18 -22.61
C ALA A 183 9.61 -1.13 -22.00
N LYS A 184 9.10 -2.31 -22.38
CA LYS A 184 9.60 -3.62 -21.96
C LYS A 184 10.68 -4.18 -22.88
N GLU A 185 10.78 -3.71 -24.11
CA GLU A 185 11.81 -4.03 -25.10
C GLU A 185 13.10 -3.26 -24.83
#